data_785bac52760728835763189e338ec415
#
_entry.id   785bac52760728835763189e338ec415
#
_cell.length_a   1.000
_cell.length_b   1.000
_cell.length_c   1.000
_cell.angle_alpha   90.00
_cell.angle_beta   90.00
_cell.angle_gamma   90.00
#
_symmetry.space_group_name_H-M   'P 1'
#
loop_
_entity.id
_entity.type
_entity.pdbx_description
1 polymer ?
#
loop_
_entity_poly.entity_id
_entity_poly.type
_entity_poly.pdbx_seq_one_letter_code
_entity_poly.pdbx_strand_id
1 'polypeptide(L)'
;MIARALADALARCGHSPHLVITPDYGFGRLTSTYRASWTTDVMTIDGCSIDRVVSLRYPSFAVRHPHHVCWLNHTMREYYDLWPRFAASISWRNRVKESVRRQTLHAVDGWLLHRNVTRVVAQSKTIQQRLAAAFDIRTEVVYPPPPLGSYQCLGYDDFIFAVSRLDPLKRVDLLIRALAELPARHVNAVIAGDGECAGDLQALARSLGVANRVRFLGRVDEPTMLDCLARCRAVCFTPYAEDFGFVTVEAFASRKAVITCRDSGGPTELVVDDGSGVVCEPTAASVAIAVARLVDDRVLAERLGSGGAAQAATMTWDRALEQLLSV
;
A
#
# COMPACT_ATOMS: atom_id res chain seq x y z
N MET A 1 8.72 7.71 -0.69
CA MET A 1 7.67 8.30 -1.57
C MET A 1 6.72 9.18 -0.77
N ILE A 2 5.80 8.65 0.04
CA ILE A 2 4.77 9.45 0.75
C ILE A 2 5.34 10.58 1.64
N ALA A 3 6.44 10.33 2.38
CA ALA A 3 7.04 11.35 3.25
C ALA A 3 7.59 12.56 2.46
N ARG A 4 8.15 12.33 1.29
CA ARG A 4 8.61 13.41 0.40
C ARG A 4 7.43 14.18 -0.17
N ALA A 5 6.41 13.47 -0.67
CA ALA A 5 5.21 14.12 -1.19
C ALA A 5 4.48 14.95 -0.13
N LEU A 6 4.45 14.48 1.13
CA LEU A 6 3.96 15.26 2.26
C LEU A 6 4.81 16.52 2.52
N ALA A 7 6.15 16.38 2.52
CA ALA A 7 7.06 17.51 2.70
C ALA A 7 6.88 18.54 1.58
N ASP A 8 6.81 18.10 0.33
CA ASP A 8 6.58 18.99 -0.82
C ASP A 8 5.23 19.71 -0.72
N ALA A 9 4.19 19.03 -0.24
CA ALA A 9 2.88 19.61 -0.02
C ALA A 9 2.92 20.68 1.09
N LEU A 10 3.57 20.38 2.21
CA LEU A 10 3.77 21.33 3.31
C LEU A 10 4.52 22.58 2.84
N ALA A 11 5.60 22.41 2.05
CA ALA A 11 6.37 23.52 1.50
C ALA A 11 5.50 24.43 0.60
N ARG A 12 4.64 23.85 -0.24
CA ARG A 12 3.70 24.63 -1.07
C ARG A 12 2.69 25.44 -0.25
N CYS A 13 2.34 24.95 0.95
CA CYS A 13 1.46 25.65 1.88
C CYS A 13 2.19 26.68 2.78
N GLY A 14 3.49 26.95 2.52
CA GLY A 14 4.26 27.96 3.25
C GLY A 14 4.92 27.47 4.54
N HIS A 15 4.91 26.15 4.80
CA HIS A 15 5.65 25.55 5.92
C HIS A 15 7.12 25.29 5.52
N SER A 16 7.98 25.11 6.52
CA SER A 16 9.40 24.74 6.36
C SER A 16 9.61 23.29 6.80
N PRO A 17 9.31 22.28 5.97
CA PRO A 17 9.38 20.88 6.37
C PRO A 17 10.82 20.36 6.42
N HIS A 18 11.16 19.61 7.46
CA HIS A 18 12.39 18.86 7.60
C HIS A 18 12.10 17.37 7.59
N LEU A 19 12.77 16.61 6.72
CA LEU A 19 12.60 15.17 6.62
C LEU A 19 13.62 14.44 7.51
N VAL A 20 13.15 13.87 8.60
CA VAL A 20 13.98 13.07 9.52
C VAL A 20 13.76 11.59 9.26
N ILE A 21 14.84 10.84 9.08
CA ILE A 21 14.81 9.39 8.89
C ILE A 21 15.32 8.72 10.17
N THR A 22 14.44 8.03 10.88
CA THR A 22 14.83 7.21 12.02
C THR A 22 15.48 5.91 11.55
N PRO A 23 16.60 5.46 12.18
CA PRO A 23 17.26 4.22 11.78
C PRO A 23 16.37 3.00 11.96
N ASP A 24 16.35 2.12 10.98
CA ASP A 24 15.71 0.81 11.03
C ASP A 24 16.77 -0.29 10.91
N TYR A 25 16.93 -1.07 11.97
CA TYR A 25 17.94 -2.14 12.05
C TYR A 25 17.37 -3.51 11.66
N GLY A 26 16.12 -3.55 11.21
CA GLY A 26 15.42 -4.75 10.75
C GLY A 26 14.84 -5.63 11.85
N PHE A 27 14.13 -6.67 11.44
CA PHE A 27 13.31 -7.55 12.29
C PHE A 27 14.04 -8.17 13.49
N GLY A 28 15.34 -8.48 13.35
CA GLY A 28 16.13 -9.09 14.42
C GLY A 28 16.62 -8.12 15.52
N ARG A 29 16.51 -6.80 15.31
CA ARG A 29 17.08 -5.76 16.17
C ARG A 29 16.06 -4.70 16.58
N LEU A 30 14.84 -5.12 16.90
CA LEU A 30 13.73 -4.21 17.22
C LEU A 30 14.03 -3.26 18.37
N THR A 31 14.65 -3.74 19.44
CA THR A 31 15.05 -2.89 20.58
C THR A 31 15.97 -1.75 20.17
N SER A 32 16.90 -2.02 19.25
CA SER A 32 17.80 -0.99 18.70
C SER A 32 17.04 0.02 17.85
N THR A 33 16.09 -0.44 17.03
CA THR A 33 15.24 0.41 16.21
C THR A 33 14.38 1.34 17.08
N TYR A 34 13.72 0.80 18.12
CA TYR A 34 12.94 1.62 19.06
C TYR A 34 13.80 2.63 19.82
N ARG A 35 14.95 2.18 20.33
CA ARG A 35 15.88 3.07 21.05
C ARG A 35 16.35 4.20 20.14
N ALA A 36 16.73 3.89 18.90
CA ALA A 36 17.17 4.90 17.94
C ALA A 36 16.05 5.93 17.66
N SER A 37 14.83 5.46 17.39
CA SER A 37 13.68 6.37 17.20
C SER A 37 13.41 7.21 18.46
N TRP A 38 13.41 6.59 19.66
CA TRP A 38 13.19 7.28 20.93
C TRP A 38 14.23 8.36 21.23
N THR A 39 15.50 8.15 20.84
CA THR A 39 16.60 9.09 21.08
C THR A 39 16.84 10.08 19.95
N THR A 40 16.11 9.96 18.84
CA THR A 40 16.19 10.94 17.75
C THR A 40 15.63 12.28 18.24
N ASP A 41 16.48 13.31 18.22
CA ASP A 41 16.03 14.67 18.51
C ASP A 41 15.21 15.20 17.32
N VAL A 42 14.00 15.64 17.63
CA VAL A 42 13.05 16.27 16.70
C VAL A 42 12.51 17.59 17.27
N MET A 43 13.12 18.09 18.36
CA MET A 43 12.76 19.38 18.96
C MET A 43 13.42 20.54 18.23
N THR A 44 14.67 20.32 17.78
CA THR A 44 15.44 21.32 17.05
C THR A 44 16.18 20.68 15.89
N ILE A 45 16.11 21.30 14.72
CA ILE A 45 16.83 20.86 13.51
C ILE A 45 17.53 22.09 12.93
N ASP A 46 18.84 21.98 12.70
CA ASP A 46 19.67 23.06 12.15
C ASP A 46 19.52 24.39 12.91
N GLY A 47 19.35 24.31 14.25
CA GLY A 47 19.18 25.47 15.12
C GLY A 47 17.76 26.07 15.13
N CYS A 48 16.84 25.52 14.37
CA CYS A 48 15.43 25.95 14.33
C CYS A 48 14.58 25.06 15.26
N SER A 49 13.73 25.66 16.07
CA SER A 49 12.71 24.95 16.84
C SER A 49 11.67 24.36 15.90
N ILE A 50 11.26 23.15 16.17
CA ILE A 50 10.21 22.45 15.39
C ILE A 50 8.87 22.64 16.09
N ASP A 51 7.88 23.12 15.37
CA ASP A 51 6.53 23.38 15.91
C ASP A 51 5.69 22.09 15.99
N ARG A 52 5.86 21.17 15.05
CA ARG A 52 5.07 19.94 14.96
C ARG A 52 5.83 18.81 14.29
N VAL A 53 5.58 17.58 14.72
CA VAL A 53 6.09 16.36 14.10
C VAL A 53 4.94 15.56 13.50
N VAL A 54 5.12 15.08 12.26
CA VAL A 54 4.25 14.09 11.63
C VAL A 54 5.05 12.82 11.41
N SER A 55 4.76 11.77 12.16
CA SER A 55 5.37 10.45 11.96
C SER A 55 4.49 9.57 11.05
N LEU A 56 5.12 8.74 10.21
CA LEU A 56 4.42 8.00 9.15
C LEU A 56 4.51 6.48 9.28
N ARG A 57 5.62 5.97 9.82
CA ARG A 57 5.93 4.55 9.81
C ARG A 57 6.19 4.02 11.20
N TYR A 58 5.93 2.74 11.35
CA TYR A 58 6.44 1.96 12.47
C TYR A 58 7.98 1.94 12.48
N PRO A 59 8.65 2.15 13.62
CA PRO A 59 8.17 2.68 14.89
C PRO A 59 8.47 4.18 15.10
N SER A 60 8.40 5.00 14.03
CA SER A 60 8.73 6.43 14.12
C SER A 60 7.84 7.22 15.10
N PHE A 61 6.70 6.66 15.51
CA PHE A 61 5.89 7.21 16.60
C PHE A 61 6.58 7.17 17.97
N ALA A 62 7.75 6.52 18.09
CA ALA A 62 8.54 6.52 19.31
C ALA A 62 9.27 7.84 19.55
N VAL A 63 9.43 8.74 18.57
CA VAL A 63 10.01 10.07 18.79
C VAL A 63 9.19 10.89 19.78
N ARG A 64 9.80 11.87 20.44
CA ARG A 64 9.17 12.68 21.49
C ARG A 64 9.03 14.12 21.04
N HIS A 65 7.78 14.58 20.93
CA HIS A 65 7.48 15.97 20.64
C HIS A 65 6.12 16.36 21.25
N PRO A 66 5.95 17.58 21.81
CA PRO A 66 4.68 17.99 22.43
C PRO A 66 3.51 18.06 21.43
N HIS A 67 3.80 18.33 20.16
CA HIS A 67 2.81 18.38 19.07
C HIS A 67 3.12 17.30 18.04
N HIS A 68 2.77 16.05 18.34
CA HIS A 68 3.10 14.88 17.54
C HIS A 68 1.84 14.25 16.95
N VAL A 69 1.69 14.32 15.63
CA VAL A 69 0.66 13.61 14.87
C VAL A 69 1.27 12.35 14.25
N CYS A 70 0.71 11.19 14.54
CA CYS A 70 1.10 9.94 13.89
C CYS A 70 0.11 9.62 12.77
N TRP A 71 0.49 9.83 11.53
CA TRP A 71 -0.27 9.41 10.34
C TRP A 71 0.18 8.02 9.91
N LEU A 72 -0.32 7.01 10.64
CA LEU A 72 0.20 5.66 10.58
C LEU A 72 -0.20 4.95 9.28
N ASN A 73 0.82 4.38 8.59
CA ASN A 73 0.63 3.59 7.39
C ASN A 73 0.65 2.07 7.63
N HIS A 74 1.35 1.58 8.64
CA HIS A 74 1.38 0.18 9.03
C HIS A 74 1.99 -0.01 10.42
N THR A 75 1.66 -1.15 11.04
CA THR A 75 2.35 -1.73 12.20
C THR A 75 3.34 -2.81 11.72
N MET A 76 4.04 -3.47 12.65
CA MET A 76 4.83 -4.68 12.32
C MET A 76 3.89 -5.87 12.15
N ARG A 77 3.39 -6.07 10.92
CA ARG A 77 2.27 -6.94 10.57
C ARG A 77 2.42 -8.38 11.05
N GLU A 78 3.63 -8.92 11.07
CA GLU A 78 3.94 -10.27 11.53
C GLU A 78 3.53 -10.50 13.00
N TYR A 79 3.56 -9.46 13.82
CA TYR A 79 3.15 -9.51 15.22
C TYR A 79 1.72 -9.03 15.45
N TYR A 80 1.02 -8.53 14.41
CA TYR A 80 -0.35 -8.04 14.47
C TYR A 80 -1.28 -8.88 13.59
N ASP A 81 -1.73 -8.35 12.49
CA ASP A 81 -2.73 -8.98 11.61
C ASP A 81 -2.24 -10.26 10.89
N LEU A 82 -0.96 -10.37 10.62
CA LEU A 82 -0.36 -11.55 10.00
C LEU A 82 0.17 -12.58 11.00
N TRP A 83 -0.03 -12.36 12.30
CA TRP A 83 0.45 -13.29 13.34
C TRP A 83 0.04 -14.75 13.11
N PRO A 84 -1.21 -15.10 12.76
CA PRO A 84 -1.59 -16.48 12.53
C PRO A 84 -0.75 -17.16 11.43
N ARG A 85 -0.46 -16.44 10.35
CA ARG A 85 0.39 -16.94 9.23
C ARG A 85 1.85 -17.06 9.66
N PHE A 86 2.38 -16.05 10.32
CA PHE A 86 3.74 -16.05 10.83
C PHE A 86 3.95 -17.16 11.87
N ALA A 87 3.05 -17.31 12.83
CA ALA A 87 3.12 -18.35 13.84
C ALA A 87 3.03 -19.77 13.26
N ALA A 88 2.31 -19.94 12.13
CA ALA A 88 2.24 -21.22 11.42
C ALA A 88 3.52 -21.55 10.63
N SER A 89 4.29 -20.56 10.24
CA SER A 89 5.54 -20.75 9.45
C SER A 89 6.77 -21.08 10.28
N ILE A 90 6.69 -20.95 11.61
CA ILE A 90 7.82 -21.16 12.52
C ILE A 90 7.65 -22.37 13.42
N SER A 91 8.79 -22.94 13.92
CA SER A 91 8.75 -24.07 14.86
C SER A 91 8.04 -23.71 16.17
N TRP A 92 7.53 -24.73 16.90
CA TRP A 92 6.82 -24.50 18.15
C TRP A 92 7.66 -23.76 19.21
N ARG A 93 8.98 -24.03 19.30
CA ARG A 93 9.90 -23.34 20.21
C ARG A 93 10.04 -21.86 19.86
N ASN A 94 10.19 -21.56 18.59
CA ASN A 94 10.24 -20.19 18.11
C ASN A 94 8.88 -19.50 18.31
N ARG A 95 7.77 -20.22 18.16
CA ARG A 95 6.43 -19.66 18.40
C ARG A 95 6.25 -19.19 19.83
N VAL A 96 6.71 -19.94 20.85
CA VAL A 96 6.67 -19.50 22.24
C VAL A 96 7.49 -18.22 22.42
N LYS A 97 8.75 -18.20 21.94
CA LYS A 97 9.62 -17.03 21.99
C LYS A 97 8.98 -15.80 21.32
N GLU A 98 8.47 -15.97 20.11
CA GLU A 98 7.88 -14.88 19.34
C GLU A 98 6.52 -14.45 19.90
N SER A 99 5.77 -15.33 20.59
CA SER A 99 4.56 -14.94 21.34
C SER A 99 4.87 -14.00 22.50
N VAL A 100 5.93 -14.27 23.26
CA VAL A 100 6.38 -13.36 24.32
C VAL A 100 6.82 -12.01 23.74
N ARG A 101 7.62 -12.05 22.65
CA ARG A 101 8.04 -10.84 21.95
C ARG A 101 6.85 -10.03 21.44
N ARG A 102 5.85 -10.71 20.87
CA ARG A 102 4.60 -10.09 20.42
C ARG A 102 3.89 -9.33 21.55
N GLN A 103 3.71 -9.97 22.70
CA GLN A 103 3.07 -9.33 23.85
C GLN A 103 3.85 -8.09 24.33
N THR A 104 5.18 -8.19 24.38
CA THR A 104 6.05 -7.06 24.74
C THR A 104 5.90 -5.93 23.73
N LEU A 105 5.90 -6.22 22.44
CA LEU A 105 5.71 -5.22 21.38
C LEU A 105 4.37 -4.53 21.48
N HIS A 106 3.27 -5.29 21.67
CA HIS A 106 1.95 -4.70 21.85
C HIS A 106 1.89 -3.74 23.04
N ALA A 107 2.50 -4.13 24.17
CA ALA A 107 2.56 -3.27 25.36
C ALA A 107 3.39 -2.00 25.11
N VAL A 108 4.56 -2.13 24.47
CA VAL A 108 5.45 -1.01 24.15
C VAL A 108 4.81 -0.07 23.13
N ASP A 109 4.25 -0.61 22.05
CA ASP A 109 3.58 0.20 21.01
C ASP A 109 2.38 0.96 21.57
N GLY A 110 1.52 0.27 22.33
CA GLY A 110 0.40 0.91 23.00
C GLY A 110 0.84 2.03 23.94
N TRP A 111 1.86 1.78 24.76
CA TRP A 111 2.40 2.79 25.66
C TRP A 111 2.99 3.99 24.90
N LEU A 112 3.76 3.76 23.83
CA LEU A 112 4.34 4.82 23.01
C LEU A 112 3.29 5.66 22.29
N LEU A 113 2.29 5.01 21.68
CA LEU A 113 1.21 5.71 20.99
C LEU A 113 0.40 6.59 21.95
N HIS A 114 0.13 6.11 23.18
CA HIS A 114 -0.61 6.92 24.16
C HIS A 114 0.23 8.03 24.81
N ARG A 115 1.55 7.83 24.93
CA ARG A 115 2.43 8.77 25.64
C ARG A 115 3.05 9.83 24.73
N ASN A 116 3.52 9.42 23.55
CA ASN A 116 4.34 10.27 22.69
C ASN A 116 3.56 10.93 21.58
N VAL A 117 2.35 10.44 21.30
CA VAL A 117 1.55 10.91 20.17
C VAL A 117 0.35 11.67 20.68
N THR A 118 0.21 12.91 20.24
CA THR A 118 -0.93 13.76 20.59
C THR A 118 -2.19 13.33 19.84
N ARG A 119 -2.04 12.91 18.57
CA ARG A 119 -3.13 12.47 17.73
C ARG A 119 -2.67 11.37 16.79
N VAL A 120 -3.39 10.25 16.79
CA VAL A 120 -3.18 9.14 15.85
C VAL A 120 -4.21 9.24 14.72
N VAL A 121 -3.73 9.17 13.48
CA VAL A 121 -4.55 9.23 12.26
C VAL A 121 -4.19 8.01 11.40
N ALA A 122 -5.17 7.29 10.90
CA ALA A 122 -4.97 6.13 10.07
C ALA A 122 -4.95 6.49 8.58
N GLN A 123 -4.10 5.83 7.79
CA GLN A 123 -4.09 6.03 6.33
C GLN A 123 -5.18 5.25 5.59
N SER A 124 -5.90 4.36 6.30
CA SER A 124 -7.01 3.59 5.74
C SER A 124 -7.95 3.11 6.86
N LYS A 125 -9.16 2.67 6.50
CA LYS A 125 -10.07 1.99 7.43
C LYS A 125 -9.48 0.67 7.93
N THR A 126 -8.73 -0.03 7.08
CA THR A 126 -7.99 -1.24 7.45
C THR A 126 -7.01 -0.96 8.59
N ILE A 127 -6.23 0.11 8.51
CA ILE A 127 -5.33 0.54 9.60
C ILE A 127 -6.11 0.99 10.82
N GLN A 128 -7.19 1.76 10.63
CA GLN A 128 -8.07 2.19 11.73
C GLN A 128 -8.60 1.00 12.53
N GLN A 129 -9.10 -0.02 11.86
CA GLN A 129 -9.62 -1.24 12.49
C GLN A 129 -8.53 -2.00 13.26
N ARG A 130 -7.31 -2.08 12.69
CA ARG A 130 -6.17 -2.72 13.35
C ARG A 130 -5.72 -1.96 14.61
N LEU A 131 -5.70 -0.63 14.56
CA LEU A 131 -5.39 0.22 15.73
C LEU A 131 -6.44 0.04 16.83
N ALA A 132 -7.70 0.05 16.47
CA ALA A 132 -8.79 -0.19 17.42
C ALA A 132 -8.69 -1.58 18.06
N ALA A 133 -8.43 -2.61 17.27
CA ALA A 133 -8.32 -4.00 17.75
C ALA A 133 -7.07 -4.24 18.61
N ALA A 134 -5.94 -3.58 18.30
CA ALA A 134 -4.68 -3.83 19.00
C ALA A 134 -4.47 -2.93 20.23
N PHE A 135 -4.97 -1.70 20.23
CA PHE A 135 -4.62 -0.66 21.20
C PHE A 135 -5.82 0.08 21.79
N ASP A 136 -7.04 -0.26 21.39
CA ASP A 136 -8.27 0.49 21.72
C ASP A 136 -8.18 1.99 21.37
N ILE A 137 -7.44 2.33 20.32
CA ILE A 137 -7.27 3.70 19.83
C ILE A 137 -8.31 3.97 18.75
N ARG A 138 -9.22 4.92 19.01
CA ARG A 138 -10.13 5.46 18.00
C ARG A 138 -9.40 6.52 17.19
N THR A 139 -9.40 6.37 15.89
CA THR A 139 -8.70 7.28 14.97
C THR A 139 -9.63 7.75 13.86
N GLU A 140 -9.29 8.88 13.27
CA GLU A 140 -9.83 9.29 11.98
C GLU A 140 -9.06 8.66 10.85
N VAL A 141 -9.67 8.61 9.67
CA VAL A 141 -9.02 8.13 8.45
C VAL A 141 -8.74 9.32 7.55
N VAL A 142 -7.47 9.51 7.22
CA VAL A 142 -7.02 10.46 6.21
C VAL A 142 -6.30 9.68 5.13
N TYR A 143 -6.97 9.48 4.01
CA TYR A 143 -6.40 8.77 2.88
C TYR A 143 -5.27 9.56 2.24
N PRO A 144 -4.09 8.93 2.01
CA PRO A 144 -3.01 9.61 1.33
C PRO A 144 -3.35 9.82 -0.15
N PRO A 145 -3.12 11.02 -0.68
CA PRO A 145 -3.26 11.29 -2.11
C PRO A 145 -2.27 10.50 -2.95
N PRO A 146 -2.52 10.36 -4.28
CA PRO A 146 -1.54 9.80 -5.19
C PRO A 146 -0.19 10.51 -5.03
N PRO A 147 0.93 9.76 -4.86
CA PRO A 147 2.21 10.35 -4.45
C PRO A 147 2.95 11.09 -5.55
N LEU A 148 2.63 10.82 -6.82
CA LEU A 148 3.26 11.43 -8.00
C LEU A 148 2.33 12.45 -8.64
N GLY A 149 2.90 13.43 -9.39
CA GLY A 149 2.12 14.52 -9.94
C GLY A 149 1.70 14.38 -11.41
N SER A 150 2.16 13.34 -12.14
CA SER A 150 2.10 13.29 -13.60
C SER A 150 1.27 12.14 -14.16
N TYR A 151 0.20 11.73 -13.46
CA TYR A 151 -0.69 10.69 -13.95
C TYR A 151 -1.50 11.17 -15.15
N GLN A 152 -1.56 10.33 -16.21
CA GLN A 152 -2.28 10.60 -17.45
C GLN A 152 -3.00 9.35 -17.92
N CYS A 153 -3.99 9.50 -18.80
CA CYS A 153 -4.58 8.43 -19.57
C CYS A 153 -4.26 8.65 -21.04
N LEU A 154 -3.40 7.81 -21.63
CA LEU A 154 -3.00 7.89 -23.03
C LEU A 154 -3.73 6.86 -23.91
N GLY A 155 -4.43 5.91 -23.32
CA GLY A 155 -5.19 4.90 -24.06
C GLY A 155 -5.62 3.74 -23.16
N TYR A 156 -6.16 2.70 -23.78
CA TYR A 156 -6.61 1.46 -23.15
C TYR A 156 -6.16 0.29 -24.03
N ASP A 157 -4.84 0.04 -24.03
CA ASP A 157 -4.22 -1.00 -24.84
C ASP A 157 -4.56 -2.40 -24.28
N ASP A 158 -4.33 -3.45 -25.08
CA ASP A 158 -4.77 -4.81 -24.77
C ASP A 158 -3.82 -5.53 -23.80
N PHE A 159 -3.56 -4.91 -22.64
CA PHE A 159 -2.83 -5.57 -21.55
C PHE A 159 -3.36 -5.17 -20.17
N ILE A 160 -3.28 -6.11 -19.25
CA ILE A 160 -3.51 -5.89 -17.81
C ILE A 160 -2.18 -5.58 -17.16
N PHE A 161 -2.12 -4.51 -16.38
CA PHE A 161 -0.93 -4.12 -15.67
C PHE A 161 -0.97 -4.55 -14.20
N ALA A 162 0.13 -5.12 -13.70
CA ALA A 162 0.34 -5.39 -12.29
C ALA A 162 1.68 -4.80 -11.85
N VAL A 163 1.68 -4.03 -10.78
CA VAL A 163 2.90 -3.41 -10.23
C VAL A 163 2.94 -3.57 -8.72
N SER A 164 3.99 -4.21 -8.19
CA SER A 164 4.19 -4.39 -6.75
C SER A 164 5.58 -4.95 -6.45
N ARG A 165 5.94 -5.06 -5.18
CA ARG A 165 6.95 -6.04 -4.78
C ARG A 165 6.41 -7.43 -5.09
N LEU A 166 7.27 -8.31 -5.62
CA LEU A 166 6.88 -9.67 -5.96
C LEU A 166 7.11 -10.57 -4.73
N ASP A 167 6.24 -10.43 -3.73
CA ASP A 167 6.20 -11.24 -2.52
C ASP A 167 4.87 -12.01 -2.40
N PRO A 168 4.77 -13.04 -1.53
CA PRO A 168 3.57 -13.88 -1.45
C PRO A 168 2.30 -13.13 -1.08
N LEU A 169 2.39 -11.99 -0.38
CA LEU A 169 1.22 -11.21 0.02
C LEU A 169 0.62 -10.41 -1.15
N LYS A 170 1.39 -10.16 -2.20
CA LYS A 170 0.91 -9.43 -3.39
C LYS A 170 0.13 -10.31 -4.37
N ARG A 171 0.26 -11.63 -4.26
CA ARG A 171 -0.52 -12.64 -5.00
C ARG A 171 -0.59 -12.41 -6.52
N VAL A 172 0.53 -11.98 -7.11
CA VAL A 172 0.64 -11.77 -8.57
C VAL A 172 0.40 -13.08 -9.34
N ASP A 173 0.60 -14.23 -8.70
CA ASP A 173 0.27 -15.54 -9.24
C ASP A 173 -1.21 -15.69 -9.62
N LEU A 174 -2.14 -15.00 -8.95
CA LEU A 174 -3.57 -15.02 -9.32
C LEU A 174 -3.80 -14.49 -10.74
N LEU A 175 -3.11 -13.41 -11.13
CA LEU A 175 -3.20 -12.89 -12.51
C LEU A 175 -2.62 -13.89 -13.52
N ILE A 176 -1.47 -14.49 -13.22
CA ILE A 176 -0.83 -15.46 -14.13
C ILE A 176 -1.72 -16.70 -14.29
N ARG A 177 -2.30 -17.23 -13.21
CA ARG A 177 -3.26 -18.33 -13.25
C ARG A 177 -4.55 -17.96 -13.98
N ALA A 178 -5.04 -16.73 -13.77
CA ALA A 178 -6.21 -16.23 -14.48
C ALA A 178 -6.00 -16.19 -16.00
N LEU A 179 -4.82 -15.86 -16.49
CA LEU A 179 -4.50 -15.93 -17.91
C LEU A 179 -4.58 -17.37 -18.47
N ALA A 180 -4.25 -18.37 -17.67
CA ALA A 180 -4.38 -19.77 -18.07
C ALA A 180 -5.86 -20.21 -18.22
N GLU A 181 -6.76 -19.63 -17.43
CA GLU A 181 -8.22 -19.83 -17.55
C GLU A 181 -8.83 -19.16 -18.82
N LEU A 182 -8.03 -18.35 -19.54
CA LEU A 182 -8.45 -17.59 -20.72
C LEU A 182 -7.66 -18.00 -21.98
N PRO A 183 -7.70 -19.28 -22.42
CA PRO A 183 -6.80 -19.78 -23.46
C PRO A 183 -7.08 -19.18 -24.84
N ALA A 184 -8.31 -18.85 -25.13
CA ALA A 184 -8.73 -18.37 -26.46
C ALA A 184 -8.67 -16.84 -26.63
N ARG A 185 -8.22 -16.09 -25.62
CA ARG A 185 -8.25 -14.62 -25.62
C ARG A 185 -6.86 -14.02 -25.80
N HIS A 186 -6.78 -12.99 -26.61
CA HIS A 186 -5.55 -12.19 -26.78
C HIS A 186 -5.39 -11.21 -25.61
N VAL A 187 -5.27 -11.72 -24.37
CA VAL A 187 -5.02 -10.93 -23.19
C VAL A 187 -3.56 -11.05 -22.78
N ASN A 188 -2.88 -9.94 -22.69
CA ASN A 188 -1.51 -9.86 -22.20
C ASN A 188 -1.48 -9.30 -20.78
N ALA A 189 -0.48 -9.68 -20.01
CA ALA A 189 -0.13 -9.04 -18.75
C ALA A 189 1.26 -8.43 -18.81
N VAL A 190 1.39 -7.24 -18.25
CA VAL A 190 2.68 -6.59 -17.98
C VAL A 190 2.84 -6.51 -16.47
N ILE A 191 3.90 -7.14 -15.96
CA ILE A 191 4.19 -7.24 -14.53
C ILE A 191 5.47 -6.48 -14.24
N ALA A 192 5.36 -5.41 -13.46
CA ALA A 192 6.48 -4.59 -13.01
C ALA A 192 6.74 -4.82 -11.51
N GLY A 193 8.01 -4.88 -11.15
CA GLY A 193 8.46 -5.08 -9.79
C GLY A 193 9.47 -6.20 -9.67
N ASP A 194 10.00 -6.34 -8.45
CA ASP A 194 11.00 -7.35 -8.10
C ASP A 194 10.71 -7.87 -6.68
N GLY A 195 11.25 -9.03 -6.35
CA GLY A 195 11.08 -9.66 -5.05
C GLY A 195 11.37 -11.16 -5.05
N GLU A 196 11.25 -11.78 -3.89
CA GLU A 196 11.59 -13.19 -3.68
C GLU A 196 10.79 -14.16 -4.57
N CYS A 197 9.57 -13.81 -4.97
CA CYS A 197 8.72 -14.63 -5.84
C CYS A 197 8.99 -14.45 -7.35
N ALA A 198 9.90 -13.55 -7.78
CA ALA A 198 10.05 -13.23 -9.20
C ALA A 198 10.37 -14.48 -10.06
N GLY A 199 11.30 -15.32 -9.61
CA GLY A 199 11.66 -16.57 -10.29
C GLY A 199 10.51 -17.59 -10.35
N ASP A 200 9.79 -17.76 -9.23
CA ASP A 200 8.66 -18.67 -9.13
C ASP A 200 7.48 -18.23 -10.01
N LEU A 201 7.21 -16.94 -10.10
CA LEU A 201 6.18 -16.39 -10.97
C LEU A 201 6.50 -16.61 -12.46
N GLN A 202 7.76 -16.44 -12.86
CA GLN A 202 8.22 -16.77 -14.22
C GLN A 202 8.12 -18.27 -14.51
N ALA A 203 8.50 -19.12 -13.56
CA ALA A 203 8.36 -20.58 -13.68
C ALA A 203 6.89 -20.98 -13.79
N LEU A 204 6.00 -20.37 -13.00
CA LEU A 204 4.56 -20.57 -13.06
C LEU A 204 4.00 -20.21 -14.43
N ALA A 205 4.37 -19.05 -15.00
CA ALA A 205 3.91 -18.65 -16.34
C ALA A 205 4.34 -19.66 -17.41
N ARG A 206 5.56 -20.22 -17.32
CA ARG A 206 6.04 -21.28 -18.22
C ARG A 206 5.26 -22.59 -18.03
N SER A 207 5.08 -23.03 -16.80
CA SER A 207 4.37 -24.28 -16.49
C SER A 207 2.92 -24.29 -16.91
N LEU A 208 2.27 -23.12 -16.89
CA LEU A 208 0.89 -22.92 -17.34
C LEU A 208 0.78 -22.63 -18.86
N GLY A 209 1.89 -22.56 -19.58
CA GLY A 209 1.89 -22.30 -21.02
C GLY A 209 1.49 -20.87 -21.41
N VAL A 210 1.58 -19.91 -20.48
CA VAL A 210 1.18 -18.51 -20.71
C VAL A 210 2.36 -17.54 -20.77
N ALA A 211 3.61 -18.04 -20.78
CA ALA A 211 4.80 -17.21 -20.74
C ALA A 211 4.90 -16.21 -21.90
N ASN A 212 4.36 -16.52 -23.05
CA ASN A 212 4.31 -15.64 -24.24
C ASN A 212 3.28 -14.47 -24.09
N ARG A 213 2.41 -14.56 -23.10
CA ARG A 213 1.39 -13.52 -22.78
C ARG A 213 1.74 -12.70 -21.54
N VAL A 214 2.85 -13.03 -20.85
CA VAL A 214 3.27 -12.35 -19.63
C VAL A 214 4.64 -11.72 -19.82
N ARG A 215 4.69 -10.40 -19.78
CA ARG A 215 5.93 -9.63 -19.85
C ARG A 215 6.34 -9.17 -18.47
N PHE A 216 7.45 -9.71 -17.94
CA PHE A 216 8.06 -9.26 -16.70
C PHE A 216 9.07 -8.14 -17.01
N LEU A 217 8.88 -6.97 -16.38
CA LEU A 217 9.75 -5.80 -16.56
C LEU A 217 10.85 -5.72 -15.50
N GLY A 218 10.75 -6.50 -14.42
CA GLY A 218 11.61 -6.29 -13.25
C GLY A 218 11.31 -4.96 -12.57
N ARG A 219 12.30 -4.42 -11.85
CA ARG A 219 12.19 -3.08 -11.25
C ARG A 219 12.23 -2.04 -12.37
N VAL A 220 11.22 -1.19 -12.41
CA VAL A 220 11.09 -0.09 -13.37
C VAL A 220 11.32 1.25 -12.69
N ASP A 221 11.70 2.25 -13.49
CA ASP A 221 11.71 3.65 -13.08
C ASP A 221 10.29 4.26 -13.11
N GLU A 222 10.15 5.46 -12.58
CA GLU A 222 8.89 6.18 -12.51
C GLU A 222 8.28 6.45 -13.89
N PRO A 223 9.03 6.94 -14.91
CA PRO A 223 8.48 7.16 -16.25
C PRO A 223 7.90 5.89 -16.87
N THR A 224 8.59 4.75 -16.77
CA THR A 224 8.12 3.46 -17.29
C THR A 224 6.85 3.01 -16.57
N MET A 225 6.78 3.17 -15.24
CA MET A 225 5.59 2.84 -14.46
C MET A 225 4.39 3.70 -14.88
N LEU A 226 4.61 5.02 -15.03
CA LEU A 226 3.58 5.96 -15.45
C LEU A 226 3.09 5.67 -16.87
N ASP A 227 3.97 5.31 -17.82
CA ASP A 227 3.56 4.93 -19.19
C ASP A 227 2.72 3.65 -19.18
N CYS A 228 3.11 2.63 -18.40
CA CYS A 228 2.30 1.43 -18.25
C CYS A 228 0.90 1.73 -17.67
N LEU A 229 0.84 2.55 -16.62
CA LEU A 229 -0.42 3.01 -16.04
C LEU A 229 -1.25 3.81 -17.05
N ALA A 230 -0.61 4.71 -17.80
CA ALA A 230 -1.31 5.56 -18.77
C ALA A 230 -1.95 4.78 -19.93
N ARG A 231 -1.42 3.60 -20.27
CA ARG A 231 -1.83 2.83 -21.46
C ARG A 231 -2.60 1.56 -21.17
N CYS A 232 -2.42 0.92 -20.01
CA CYS A 232 -3.03 -0.38 -19.73
C CYS A 232 -4.55 -0.35 -19.86
N ARG A 233 -5.17 -1.52 -20.10
CA ARG A 233 -6.62 -1.70 -20.12
C ARG A 233 -7.19 -1.54 -18.72
N ALA A 234 -6.57 -2.18 -17.74
CA ALA A 234 -6.90 -2.11 -16.32
C ALA A 234 -5.67 -2.51 -15.48
N VAL A 235 -5.71 -2.18 -14.20
CA VAL A 235 -4.71 -2.61 -13.23
C VAL A 235 -5.25 -3.79 -12.42
N CYS A 236 -4.48 -4.87 -12.33
CA CYS A 236 -4.76 -5.99 -11.45
C CYS A 236 -3.90 -5.87 -10.19
N PHE A 237 -4.56 -5.59 -9.07
CA PHE A 237 -3.90 -5.47 -7.77
C PHE A 237 -4.70 -6.24 -6.72
N THR A 238 -4.26 -7.47 -6.45
CA THR A 238 -4.96 -8.48 -5.65
C THR A 238 -4.19 -8.90 -4.40
N PRO A 239 -3.62 -7.97 -3.60
CA PRO A 239 -2.85 -8.33 -2.42
C PRO A 239 -3.71 -9.02 -1.37
N TYR A 240 -3.08 -9.63 -0.37
CA TYR A 240 -3.76 -10.11 0.83
C TYR A 240 -3.68 -9.07 1.95
N ALA A 241 -4.83 -8.62 2.44
CA ALA A 241 -4.96 -7.74 3.60
C ALA A 241 -4.02 -6.50 3.54
N GLU A 242 -3.91 -5.85 2.40
CA GLU A 242 -3.05 -4.67 2.20
C GLU A 242 -3.43 -3.53 3.13
N ASP A 243 -2.46 -2.73 3.53
CA ASP A 243 -2.68 -1.62 4.46
C ASP A 243 -3.49 -0.49 3.82
N PHE A 244 -3.05 -0.01 2.65
CA PHE A 244 -3.75 1.02 1.85
C PHE A 244 -3.78 0.66 0.37
N GLY A 245 -2.60 0.37 -0.23
CA GLY A 245 -2.47 0.02 -1.65
C GLY A 245 -2.42 1.24 -2.56
N PHE A 246 -1.30 1.97 -2.54
CA PHE A 246 -1.07 3.14 -3.40
C PHE A 246 -1.33 2.86 -4.88
N VAL A 247 -1.05 1.66 -5.34
CA VAL A 247 -1.33 1.22 -6.73
C VAL A 247 -2.77 1.49 -7.14
N THR A 248 -3.74 1.38 -6.21
CA THR A 248 -5.15 1.65 -6.49
C THR A 248 -5.39 3.13 -6.81
N VAL A 249 -4.86 4.04 -6.00
CA VAL A 249 -5.04 5.49 -6.24
C VAL A 249 -4.21 5.98 -7.43
N GLU A 250 -3.07 5.36 -7.72
CA GLU A 250 -2.25 5.63 -8.90
C GLU A 250 -2.96 5.20 -10.18
N ALA A 251 -3.60 4.02 -10.18
CA ALA A 251 -4.45 3.55 -11.27
C ALA A 251 -5.64 4.49 -11.49
N PHE A 252 -6.31 4.90 -10.42
CA PHE A 252 -7.43 5.85 -10.49
C PHE A 252 -6.99 7.20 -11.04
N ALA A 253 -5.86 7.75 -10.59
CA ALA A 253 -5.31 8.99 -11.10
C ALA A 253 -4.95 8.88 -12.60
N SER A 254 -4.62 7.67 -13.09
CA SER A 254 -4.39 7.35 -14.50
C SER A 254 -5.67 6.98 -15.25
N ARG A 255 -6.86 7.14 -14.65
CA ARG A 255 -8.17 6.76 -15.21
C ARG A 255 -8.25 5.29 -15.57
N LYS A 256 -7.69 4.40 -14.75
CA LYS A 256 -7.72 2.95 -14.96
C LYS A 256 -8.60 2.26 -13.94
N ALA A 257 -9.44 1.35 -14.41
CA ALA A 257 -10.19 0.43 -13.58
C ALA A 257 -9.23 -0.49 -12.81
N VAL A 258 -9.58 -0.85 -11.57
CA VAL A 258 -8.79 -1.75 -10.74
C VAL A 258 -9.54 -3.06 -10.52
N ILE A 259 -8.88 -4.18 -10.78
CA ILE A 259 -9.31 -5.51 -10.37
C ILE A 259 -8.66 -5.81 -9.02
N THR A 260 -9.47 -6.09 -8.00
CA THR A 260 -8.99 -6.45 -6.66
C THR A 260 -9.83 -7.59 -6.07
N CYS A 261 -9.34 -8.19 -4.97
CA CYS A 261 -10.06 -9.28 -4.29
C CYS A 261 -10.72 -8.78 -3.00
N ARG A 262 -11.81 -9.45 -2.57
CA ARG A 262 -12.57 -9.10 -1.34
C ARG A 262 -11.72 -9.05 -0.09
N ASP A 263 -10.65 -9.83 -0.02
CA ASP A 263 -9.71 -9.91 1.10
C ASP A 263 -8.46 -9.05 0.92
N SER A 264 -8.46 -8.12 -0.04
CA SER A 264 -7.30 -7.27 -0.33
C SER A 264 -7.07 -6.14 0.69
N GLY A 265 -8.00 -5.90 1.63
CA GLY A 265 -7.84 -4.86 2.64
C GLY A 265 -8.03 -3.46 2.06
N GLY A 266 -7.04 -2.54 2.22
CA GLY A 266 -7.14 -1.16 1.76
C GLY A 266 -7.66 -0.96 0.33
N PRO A 267 -7.25 -1.73 -0.68
CA PRO A 267 -7.83 -1.65 -2.03
C PRO A 267 -9.35 -1.80 -2.06
N THR A 268 -9.95 -2.66 -1.24
CA THR A 268 -11.43 -2.86 -1.20
C THR A 268 -12.19 -1.70 -0.56
N GLU A 269 -11.49 -0.80 0.13
CA GLU A 269 -12.09 0.44 0.64
C GLU A 269 -12.27 1.49 -0.46
N LEU A 270 -11.42 1.41 -1.48
CA LEU A 270 -11.31 2.38 -2.56
C LEU A 270 -12.05 1.91 -3.81
N VAL A 271 -11.95 0.62 -4.14
CA VAL A 271 -12.60 0.07 -5.33
C VAL A 271 -14.08 -0.16 -5.06
N VAL A 272 -14.91 0.63 -5.72
CA VAL A 272 -16.36 0.42 -5.76
C VAL A 272 -16.66 -0.56 -6.90
N ASP A 273 -17.22 -1.72 -6.56
CA ASP A 273 -17.57 -2.75 -7.55
C ASP A 273 -18.56 -2.18 -8.57
N ASP A 274 -18.28 -2.36 -9.87
CA ASP A 274 -18.98 -1.74 -10.99
C ASP A 274 -19.00 -0.19 -11.03
N GLY A 275 -18.34 0.46 -10.07
CA GLY A 275 -18.21 1.92 -10.01
C GLY A 275 -16.82 2.41 -10.42
N SER A 276 -15.76 1.81 -9.89
CA SER A 276 -14.37 2.20 -10.18
C SER A 276 -13.46 1.01 -10.47
N GLY A 277 -14.01 -0.19 -10.46
CA GLY A 277 -13.29 -1.43 -10.75
C GLY A 277 -14.14 -2.66 -10.54
N VAL A 278 -13.49 -3.80 -10.34
CA VAL A 278 -14.12 -5.09 -10.09
C VAL A 278 -13.56 -5.68 -8.80
N VAL A 279 -14.45 -6.04 -7.87
CA VAL A 279 -14.10 -6.72 -6.63
C VAL A 279 -14.52 -8.19 -6.74
N CYS A 280 -13.55 -9.10 -6.87
CA CYS A 280 -13.79 -10.52 -7.09
C CYS A 280 -13.33 -11.40 -5.92
N GLU A 281 -13.69 -12.69 -5.95
CA GLU A 281 -13.14 -13.66 -5.00
C GLU A 281 -11.65 -13.91 -5.28
N PRO A 282 -10.83 -14.26 -4.26
CA PRO A 282 -9.39 -14.46 -4.40
C PRO A 282 -9.05 -15.81 -5.06
N THR A 283 -9.61 -16.06 -6.23
CA THR A 283 -9.40 -17.28 -7.03
C THR A 283 -9.01 -16.91 -8.47
N ALA A 284 -8.23 -17.76 -9.11
CA ALA A 284 -7.82 -17.58 -10.51
C ALA A 284 -9.03 -17.43 -11.44
N ALA A 285 -10.06 -18.26 -11.27
CA ALA A 285 -11.27 -18.21 -12.07
C ALA A 285 -12.02 -16.88 -11.94
N SER A 286 -12.17 -16.36 -10.71
CA SER A 286 -12.86 -15.08 -10.48
C SER A 286 -12.05 -13.90 -11.04
N VAL A 287 -10.73 -13.92 -10.89
CA VAL A 287 -9.85 -12.91 -11.52
C VAL A 287 -9.91 -13.01 -13.04
N ALA A 288 -9.97 -14.22 -13.62
CA ALA A 288 -10.11 -14.43 -15.05
C ALA A 288 -11.41 -13.82 -15.59
N ILE A 289 -12.54 -14.02 -14.90
CA ILE A 289 -13.82 -13.41 -15.26
C ILE A 289 -13.72 -11.88 -15.25
N ALA A 290 -13.10 -11.29 -14.19
CA ALA A 290 -12.91 -9.85 -14.08
C ALA A 290 -12.01 -9.30 -15.21
N VAL A 291 -10.91 -9.99 -15.51
CA VAL A 291 -10.00 -9.65 -16.62
C VAL A 291 -10.75 -9.71 -17.96
N ALA A 292 -11.43 -10.82 -18.24
CA ALA A 292 -12.20 -11.00 -19.49
C ALA A 292 -13.21 -9.87 -19.70
N ARG A 293 -13.96 -9.54 -18.64
CA ARG A 293 -14.97 -8.48 -18.67
C ARG A 293 -14.42 -7.13 -19.09
N LEU A 294 -13.24 -6.73 -18.57
CA LEU A 294 -12.63 -5.44 -18.88
C LEU A 294 -11.88 -5.44 -20.21
N VAL A 295 -11.39 -6.58 -20.66
CA VAL A 295 -10.72 -6.71 -21.95
C VAL A 295 -11.73 -6.74 -23.10
N ASP A 296 -12.82 -7.49 -22.97
CA ASP A 296 -13.86 -7.63 -23.97
C ASP A 296 -14.69 -6.35 -24.13
N ASP A 297 -14.88 -5.60 -23.02
CA ASP A 297 -15.63 -4.34 -23.02
C ASP A 297 -14.73 -3.16 -22.62
N ARG A 298 -14.15 -2.54 -23.66
CA ARG A 298 -13.31 -1.34 -23.48
C ARG A 298 -14.12 -0.17 -22.92
N VAL A 299 -15.37 -0.01 -23.31
CA VAL A 299 -16.23 1.10 -22.85
C VAL A 299 -16.49 0.95 -21.34
N LEU A 300 -16.69 -0.28 -20.88
CA LEU A 300 -16.79 -0.57 -19.45
C LEU A 300 -15.49 -0.21 -18.72
N ALA A 301 -14.33 -0.60 -19.25
CA ALA A 301 -13.04 -0.27 -18.62
C ALA A 301 -12.84 1.25 -18.53
N GLU A 302 -13.19 2.01 -19.56
CA GLU A 302 -13.13 3.47 -19.59
C GLU A 302 -14.11 4.11 -18.57
N ARG A 303 -15.33 3.59 -18.48
CA ARG A 303 -16.35 4.05 -17.53
C ARG A 303 -15.88 3.84 -16.09
N LEU A 304 -15.41 2.64 -15.75
CA LEU A 304 -14.92 2.32 -14.41
C LEU A 304 -13.65 3.11 -14.07
N GLY A 305 -12.74 3.27 -15.02
CA GLY A 305 -11.54 4.12 -14.84
C GLY A 305 -11.90 5.58 -14.58
N SER A 306 -12.93 6.10 -15.23
CA SER A 306 -13.45 7.46 -14.98
C SER A 306 -14.08 7.60 -13.60
N GLY A 307 -14.79 6.56 -13.13
CA GLY A 307 -15.30 6.51 -11.75
C GLY A 307 -14.18 6.56 -10.71
N GLY A 308 -13.11 5.79 -10.92
CA GLY A 308 -11.92 5.83 -10.07
C GLY A 308 -11.24 7.20 -10.08
N ALA A 309 -11.11 7.83 -11.25
CA ALA A 309 -10.51 9.15 -11.38
C ALA A 309 -11.31 10.24 -10.62
N ALA A 310 -12.63 10.18 -10.67
CA ALA A 310 -13.47 11.10 -9.89
C ALA A 310 -13.24 10.93 -8.38
N GLN A 311 -13.04 9.71 -7.91
CA GLN A 311 -12.71 9.43 -6.52
C GLN A 311 -11.29 9.92 -6.16
N ALA A 312 -10.28 9.64 -6.98
CA ALA A 312 -8.91 10.11 -6.76
C ALA A 312 -8.82 11.64 -6.73
N ALA A 313 -9.61 12.35 -7.53
CA ALA A 313 -9.67 13.80 -7.56
C ALA A 313 -10.12 14.41 -6.20
N THR A 314 -10.80 13.66 -5.36
CA THR A 314 -11.17 14.10 -4.00
C THR A 314 -10.05 13.93 -2.98
N MET A 315 -9.00 13.16 -3.31
CA MET A 315 -7.85 12.88 -2.47
C MET A 315 -6.72 13.87 -2.79
N THR A 316 -6.82 15.07 -2.23
CA THR A 316 -5.84 16.14 -2.47
C THR A 316 -4.92 16.33 -1.27
N TRP A 317 -3.71 16.84 -1.51
CA TRP A 317 -2.77 17.16 -0.45
C TRP A 317 -3.30 18.26 0.46
N ASP A 318 -3.97 19.28 -0.10
CA ASP A 318 -4.53 20.39 0.68
C ASP A 318 -5.54 19.85 1.71
N ARG A 319 -6.45 18.98 1.28
CA ARG A 319 -7.42 18.36 2.17
C ARG A 319 -6.76 17.43 3.21
N ALA A 320 -5.75 16.68 2.80
CA ALA A 320 -5.01 15.83 3.72
C ALA A 320 -4.25 16.67 4.77
N LEU A 321 -3.62 17.77 4.35
CA LEU A 321 -2.93 18.69 5.26
C LEU A 321 -3.90 19.39 6.20
N GLU A 322 -5.03 19.90 5.70
CA GLU A 322 -6.07 20.48 6.54
C GLU A 322 -6.48 19.53 7.67
N GLN A 323 -6.71 18.25 7.35
CA GLN A 323 -7.08 17.25 8.33
C GLN A 323 -5.91 16.86 9.26
N LEU A 324 -4.68 16.76 8.77
CA LEU A 324 -3.53 16.40 9.58
C LEU A 324 -3.06 17.52 10.51
N LEU A 325 -3.23 18.77 10.09
CA LEU A 325 -2.78 19.96 10.82
C LEU A 325 -3.88 20.59 11.68
N SER A 326 -5.15 20.20 11.50
CA SER A 326 -6.22 20.64 12.42
C SER A 326 -5.89 20.21 13.85
N VAL A 327 -6.04 21.14 14.77
CA VAL A 327 -5.72 20.95 16.21
C VAL A 327 -6.82 20.17 16.90
#